data_74c5d3de85f4e6857d547eff8232d551
#
_entry.id   74c5d3de85f4e6857d547eff8232d551
#
_cell.length_a   1.000
_cell.length_b   1.000
_cell.length_c   1.000
_cell.angle_alpha   90.00
_cell.angle_beta   90.00
_cell.angle_gamma   90.00
#
_symmetry.space_group_name_H-M   'P 1'
#
loop_
_entity.id
_entity.type
_entity.pdbx_description
1 polymer ?
#
loop_
_entity_poly.entity_id
_entity_poly.type
_entity_poly.pdbx_seq_one_letter_code
_entity_poly.pdbx_strand_id
1 'polypeptide(L)'
;PGLAKKRPMKTHENILIFYKEAGGTYNPQMEKGEPYARTSKNPEGYVGRKNDHGYGMKPRKSFENKGTRYPKSIVNISRDFSAQQQVHPTQKPVPLMEWLIKTYSNEGETVLDNCMGSGSTGVAAVKLNRKFIGIDTDAEYVRISQDRIQSIPIDITNL
;
A
#
# COMPACT_ATOMS: atom_id res chain seq x y z
N PRO A 1 -12.59 2.47 26.72
CA PRO A 1 -11.93 2.06 27.97
C PRO A 1 -12.43 0.72 28.50
N GLY A 2 -13.75 0.39 28.37
CA GLY A 2 -14.32 -0.83 28.95
C GLY A 2 -13.82 -2.15 28.36
N LEU A 3 -13.47 -2.19 27.08
CA LEU A 3 -13.01 -3.42 26.40
C LEU A 3 -11.54 -3.75 26.69
N ALA A 4 -10.70 -2.76 26.95
CA ALA A 4 -9.28 -2.98 27.27
C ALA A 4 -9.06 -3.82 28.54
N LYS A 5 -10.04 -3.84 29.45
CA LYS A 5 -10.02 -4.69 30.66
C LYS A 5 -10.40 -6.15 30.39
N LYS A 6 -10.97 -6.46 29.22
CA LYS A 6 -11.49 -7.79 28.89
C LYS A 6 -10.69 -8.52 27.81
N ARG A 7 -9.99 -7.78 26.94
CA ARG A 7 -9.16 -8.33 25.86
C ARG A 7 -8.13 -7.29 25.42
N PRO A 8 -7.02 -7.70 24.75
CA PRO A 8 -6.10 -6.79 24.13
C PRO A 8 -6.82 -5.83 23.16
N MET A 9 -6.42 -4.56 23.15
CA MET A 9 -6.95 -3.59 22.19
C MET A 9 -6.44 -3.91 20.80
N LYS A 10 -7.32 -3.85 19.81
CA LYS A 10 -6.94 -3.94 18.41
C LYS A 10 -6.18 -2.66 18.01
N THR A 11 -4.93 -2.81 17.60
CA THR A 11 -4.04 -1.68 17.25
C THR A 11 -3.72 -1.61 15.77
N HIS A 12 -4.25 -2.52 14.96
CA HIS A 12 -4.03 -2.56 13.51
C HIS A 12 -5.32 -2.93 12.77
N GLU A 13 -5.35 -2.60 11.48
CA GLU A 13 -6.36 -3.07 10.52
C GLU A 13 -5.69 -4.02 9.53
N ASN A 14 -6.42 -5.01 9.06
CA ASN A 14 -5.94 -5.93 8.04
C ASN A 14 -6.33 -5.40 6.66
N ILE A 15 -5.39 -5.46 5.71
CA ILE A 15 -5.63 -5.21 4.30
C ILE A 15 -5.46 -6.55 3.58
N LEU A 16 -6.50 -6.97 2.85
CA LEU A 16 -6.49 -8.20 2.08
C LEU A 16 -6.42 -7.86 0.59
N ILE A 17 -5.48 -8.47 -0.12
CA ILE A 17 -5.29 -8.25 -1.55
C ILE A 17 -5.71 -9.51 -2.30
N PHE A 18 -6.60 -9.35 -3.26
CA PHE A 18 -7.10 -10.43 -4.11
C PHE A 18 -6.79 -10.12 -5.57
N TYR A 19 -6.42 -11.15 -6.32
CA TYR A 19 -6.22 -11.10 -7.76
C TYR A 19 -7.14 -12.11 -8.43
N LYS A 20 -7.66 -11.75 -9.60
CA LYS A 20 -8.43 -12.69 -10.42
C LYS A 20 -7.54 -13.82 -10.94
N GLU A 21 -6.30 -13.48 -11.30
CA GLU A 21 -5.31 -14.40 -11.84
C GLU A 21 -3.94 -14.15 -11.19
N ALA A 22 -3.03 -15.11 -11.28
CA ALA A 22 -1.66 -14.92 -10.83
C ALA A 22 -0.96 -13.81 -11.64
N GLY A 23 -0.19 -12.95 -10.97
CA GLY A 23 0.59 -11.90 -11.64
C GLY A 23 -0.07 -10.52 -11.68
N GLY A 24 -0.97 -10.20 -10.76
CA GLY A 24 -1.49 -8.84 -10.61
C GLY A 24 -0.39 -7.79 -10.40
N THR A 25 -0.73 -6.51 -10.65
CA THR A 25 0.21 -5.39 -10.48
C THR A 25 0.74 -5.31 -9.06
N TYR A 26 2.06 -5.26 -8.93
CA TYR A 26 2.74 -5.03 -7.67
C TYR A 26 3.97 -4.14 -7.88
N ASN A 27 3.87 -2.89 -7.45
CA ASN A 27 4.93 -1.88 -7.50
C ASN A 27 5.43 -1.66 -6.06
N PRO A 28 6.49 -2.33 -5.59
CA PRO A 28 6.92 -2.22 -4.22
C PRO A 28 7.38 -0.79 -3.88
N GLN A 29 6.80 -0.21 -2.84
CA GLN A 29 7.19 1.10 -2.34
C GLN A 29 8.44 0.92 -1.47
N MET A 30 9.63 1.03 -2.11
CA MET A 30 10.91 0.75 -1.47
C MET A 30 11.20 1.71 -0.33
N GLU A 31 11.66 1.18 0.80
CA GLU A 31 12.05 1.93 1.99
C GLU A 31 13.56 2.20 1.99
N LYS A 32 13.96 3.32 2.59
CA LYS A 32 15.39 3.60 2.88
C LYS A 32 15.85 2.77 4.08
N GLY A 33 17.05 2.26 4.00
CA GLY A 33 17.70 1.52 5.08
C GLY A 33 19.21 1.62 4.95
N GLU A 34 19.93 1.14 5.96
CA GLU A 34 21.39 1.12 5.91
C GLU A 34 21.91 0.19 4.79
N PRO A 35 22.89 0.63 3.99
CA PRO A 35 23.56 -0.25 3.03
C PRO A 35 24.18 -1.46 3.72
N TYR A 36 24.21 -2.59 3.04
CA TYR A 36 24.92 -3.76 3.54
C TYR A 36 25.42 -4.64 2.41
N ALA A 37 26.53 -5.28 2.64
CA ALA A 37 27.07 -6.31 1.75
C ALA A 37 26.95 -7.68 2.41
N ARG A 38 26.63 -8.67 1.61
CA ARG A 38 26.64 -10.07 2.03
C ARG A 38 27.64 -10.83 1.16
N THR A 39 28.74 -11.26 1.75
CA THR A 39 29.69 -12.14 1.11
C THR A 39 29.22 -13.58 1.25
N SER A 40 29.13 -14.30 0.16
CA SER A 40 28.88 -15.74 0.22
C SER A 40 30.13 -16.46 0.68
N LYS A 41 30.06 -17.19 1.79
CA LYS A 41 31.13 -18.08 2.24
C LYS A 41 31.29 -19.32 1.34
N ASN A 42 30.31 -19.58 0.49
CA ASN A 42 30.29 -20.74 -0.42
C ASN A 42 29.66 -20.33 -1.76
N PRO A 43 30.43 -19.63 -2.62
CA PRO A 43 29.96 -19.11 -3.91
C PRO A 43 29.61 -20.22 -4.91
N GLU A 44 30.22 -21.41 -4.78
CA GLU A 44 29.97 -22.55 -5.65
C GLU A 44 28.72 -23.35 -5.25
N GLY A 45 28.08 -22.99 -4.15
CA GLY A 45 26.92 -23.68 -3.60
C GLY A 45 27.31 -24.75 -2.57
N TYR A 46 26.39 -25.02 -1.67
CA TYR A 46 26.54 -26.10 -0.72
C TYR A 46 26.22 -27.41 -1.44
N VAL A 47 27.25 -28.19 -1.73
CA VAL A 47 27.12 -29.62 -2.12
C VAL A 47 26.81 -30.42 -0.85
N GLY A 48 25.74 -30.02 -0.17
CA GLY A 48 25.22 -30.75 0.98
C GLY A 48 24.33 -31.89 0.52
N ARG A 49 24.24 -32.94 1.33
CA ARG A 49 23.39 -34.10 1.12
C ARG A 49 22.03 -33.66 0.57
N LYS A 50 21.59 -34.28 -0.52
CA LYS A 50 20.19 -34.21 -0.97
C LYS A 50 19.34 -34.60 0.24
N ASN A 51 18.60 -33.68 0.79
CA ASN A 51 17.55 -34.05 1.73
C ASN A 51 16.56 -34.89 0.93
N ASP A 52 15.90 -35.85 1.55
CA ASP A 52 14.93 -36.74 0.94
C ASP A 52 13.78 -36.08 0.16
N HIS A 53 13.69 -34.72 0.22
CA HIS A 53 12.70 -33.87 -0.47
C HIS A 53 13.25 -33.18 -1.73
N GLY A 54 14.44 -33.47 -2.20
CA GLY A 54 14.93 -32.99 -3.50
C GLY A 54 15.23 -31.48 -3.64
N TYR A 55 15.15 -30.73 -2.60
CA TYR A 55 15.45 -29.28 -2.63
C TYR A 55 16.97 -29.07 -2.52
N GLY A 56 17.64 -28.98 -3.66
CA GLY A 56 19.00 -28.47 -3.72
C GLY A 56 19.03 -26.96 -3.39
N MET A 57 19.83 -26.57 -2.40
CA MET A 57 20.06 -25.15 -2.16
C MET A 57 20.83 -24.55 -3.35
N LYS A 58 20.21 -23.57 -4.03
CA LYS A 58 20.91 -22.83 -5.08
C LYS A 58 22.13 -22.09 -4.50
N PRO A 59 23.22 -21.97 -5.27
CA PRO A 59 24.39 -21.19 -4.86
C PRO A 59 23.98 -19.79 -4.43
N ARG A 60 24.47 -19.33 -3.29
CA ARG A 60 24.22 -17.97 -2.83
C ARG A 60 25.33 -17.08 -3.39
N LYS A 61 24.98 -16.15 -4.27
CA LYS A 61 25.90 -15.14 -4.78
C LYS A 61 26.15 -14.07 -3.71
N SER A 62 27.37 -13.52 -3.71
CA SER A 62 27.65 -12.28 -2.99
C SER A 62 26.79 -11.17 -3.56
N PHE A 63 26.29 -10.30 -2.70
CA PHE A 63 25.41 -9.23 -3.14
C PHE A 63 25.60 -7.99 -2.23
N GLU A 64 25.52 -6.84 -2.85
CA GLU A 64 25.58 -5.54 -2.20
C GLU A 64 24.23 -4.85 -2.29
N ASN A 65 23.72 -4.39 -1.15
CA ASN A 65 22.51 -3.60 -1.06
C ASN A 65 22.88 -2.13 -0.79
N LYS A 66 22.48 -1.24 -1.67
CA LYS A 66 22.78 0.20 -1.61
C LYS A 66 21.90 1.00 -0.64
N GLY A 67 21.20 0.32 0.27
CA GLY A 67 20.35 0.98 1.26
C GLY A 67 18.89 1.03 0.87
N THR A 68 18.42 0.13 0.02
CA THR A 68 16.97 -0.04 -0.28
C THR A 68 16.43 -1.31 0.35
N ARG A 69 15.19 -1.26 0.81
CA ARG A 69 14.48 -2.40 1.42
C ARG A 69 13.10 -2.53 0.78
N TYR A 70 12.69 -3.76 0.58
CA TYR A 70 11.29 -4.04 0.25
C TYR A 70 10.40 -3.67 1.43
N PRO A 71 9.17 -3.19 1.17
CA PRO A 71 8.22 -2.85 2.23
C PRO A 71 7.91 -4.08 3.08
N LYS A 72 7.65 -3.84 4.35
CA LYS A 72 7.23 -4.88 5.30
C LYS A 72 5.71 -5.09 5.21
N SER A 73 5.24 -6.21 5.76
CA SER A 73 3.81 -6.52 5.85
C SER A 73 3.04 -5.61 6.83
N ILE A 74 3.74 -4.88 7.70
CA ILE A 74 3.16 -3.89 8.59
C ILE A 74 3.53 -2.51 8.07
N VAL A 75 2.52 -1.73 7.71
CA VAL A 75 2.66 -0.35 7.24
C VAL A 75 2.17 0.60 8.34
N ASN A 76 3.03 1.53 8.75
CA ASN A 76 2.68 2.55 9.73
C ASN A 76 2.39 3.87 9.00
N ILE A 77 1.12 4.24 8.94
CA ILE A 77 0.68 5.50 8.33
C ILE A 77 -0.19 6.23 9.34
N SER A 78 0.23 7.43 9.69
CA SER A 78 -0.54 8.32 10.57
C SER A 78 -1.72 8.94 9.83
N ARG A 79 -2.72 9.39 10.58
CA ARG A 79 -3.78 10.21 10.03
C ARG A 79 -3.18 11.54 9.52
N ASP A 80 -3.68 12.00 8.39
CA ASP A 80 -3.33 13.29 7.77
C ASP A 80 -4.38 14.37 8.05
N PHE A 81 -5.27 14.12 9.00
CA PHE A 81 -6.34 15.04 9.39
C PHE A 81 -6.56 15.02 10.92
N SER A 82 -6.99 16.15 11.46
CA SER A 82 -7.43 16.29 12.85
C SER A 82 -8.87 15.80 13.02
N ALA A 83 -9.33 15.68 14.27
CA ALA A 83 -10.72 15.33 14.56
C ALA A 83 -11.72 16.35 13.96
N GLN A 84 -11.33 17.64 13.88
CA GLN A 84 -12.14 18.72 13.30
C GLN A 84 -12.21 18.66 11.76
N GLN A 85 -11.23 18.05 11.13
CA GLN A 85 -11.15 17.86 9.67
C GLN A 85 -11.76 16.53 9.23
N GLN A 86 -12.17 15.70 10.18
CA GLN A 86 -12.81 14.43 9.88
C GLN A 86 -14.25 14.67 9.46
N VAL A 87 -14.54 14.43 8.19
CA VAL A 87 -15.88 14.63 7.60
C VAL A 87 -16.67 13.33 7.47
N HIS A 88 -16.07 12.19 7.78
CA HIS A 88 -16.72 10.87 7.78
C HIS A 88 -16.23 10.03 8.98
N PRO A 89 -17.12 9.35 9.72
CA PRO A 89 -16.74 8.60 10.93
C PRO A 89 -15.63 7.56 10.72
N THR A 90 -15.58 6.94 9.54
CA THR A 90 -14.59 5.91 9.16
C THR A 90 -13.60 6.40 8.10
N GLN A 91 -13.41 7.73 8.00
CA GLN A 91 -12.46 8.31 7.04
C GLN A 91 -11.07 7.68 7.15
N LYS A 92 -10.55 7.21 6.02
CA LYS A 92 -9.19 6.68 5.93
C LYS A 92 -8.19 7.79 5.57
N PRO A 93 -6.95 7.70 6.06
CA PRO A 93 -5.90 8.64 5.67
C PRO A 93 -5.63 8.58 4.16
N VAL A 94 -5.53 9.73 3.51
CA VAL A 94 -5.17 9.81 2.09
C VAL A 94 -3.81 9.16 1.81
N PRO A 95 -2.76 9.34 2.65
CA PRO A 95 -1.48 8.68 2.46
C PRO A 95 -1.56 7.13 2.43
N LEU A 96 -2.52 6.53 3.16
CA LEU A 96 -2.74 5.09 3.09
C LEU A 96 -3.29 4.68 1.72
N MET A 97 -4.27 5.43 1.20
CA MET A 97 -4.82 5.18 -0.13
C MET A 97 -3.77 5.40 -1.22
N GLU A 98 -2.95 6.44 -1.10
CA GLU A 98 -1.83 6.69 -2.02
C GLU A 98 -0.84 5.52 -2.03
N TRP A 99 -0.47 5.00 -0.86
CA TRP A 99 0.43 3.85 -0.76
C TRP A 99 -0.16 2.61 -1.43
N LEU A 100 -1.43 2.32 -1.19
CA LEU A 100 -2.13 1.18 -1.81
C LEU A 100 -2.25 1.33 -3.32
N ILE A 101 -2.67 2.49 -3.80
CA ILE A 101 -2.85 2.78 -5.23
C ILE A 101 -1.52 2.69 -5.97
N LYS A 102 -0.45 3.29 -5.44
CA LYS A 102 0.90 3.16 -6.02
C LYS A 102 1.36 1.71 -6.10
N THR A 103 1.08 0.94 -5.06
CA THR A 103 1.55 -0.45 -4.97
C THR A 103 0.79 -1.38 -5.92
N TYR A 104 -0.52 -1.19 -6.08
CA TYR A 104 -1.37 -2.16 -6.76
C TYR A 104 -2.01 -1.66 -8.06
N SER A 105 -1.60 -0.51 -8.55
CA SER A 105 -2.04 0.01 -9.85
C SER A 105 -0.95 0.78 -10.57
N ASN A 106 -1.12 0.96 -11.88
CA ASN A 106 -0.28 1.80 -12.74
C ASN A 106 -0.98 3.13 -13.04
N GLU A 107 -0.21 4.15 -13.46
CA GLU A 107 -0.79 5.42 -13.91
C GLU A 107 -1.74 5.21 -15.08
N GLY A 108 -2.81 6.00 -15.13
CA GLY A 108 -3.86 5.89 -16.15
C GLY A 108 -4.89 4.78 -15.90
N GLU A 109 -4.62 3.82 -15.01
CA GLU A 109 -5.59 2.79 -14.64
C GLU A 109 -6.76 3.36 -13.83
N THR A 110 -7.85 2.58 -13.75
CA THR A 110 -9.06 2.99 -13.03
C THR A 110 -9.09 2.38 -11.65
N VAL A 111 -9.28 3.22 -10.64
CA VAL A 111 -9.54 2.82 -9.25
C VAL A 111 -11.03 2.93 -8.98
N LEU A 112 -11.63 1.87 -8.47
CA LEU A 112 -13.03 1.83 -8.06
C LEU A 112 -13.12 1.77 -6.53
N ASP A 113 -13.98 2.60 -5.95
CA ASP A 113 -14.39 2.51 -4.54
C ASP A 113 -15.92 2.50 -4.48
N ASN A 114 -16.49 1.38 -4.10
CA ASN A 114 -17.94 1.17 -4.06
C ASN A 114 -18.59 1.60 -2.74
N CYS A 115 -17.82 2.17 -1.82
CA CYS A 115 -18.29 2.75 -0.55
C CYS A 115 -17.37 3.92 -0.16
N MET A 116 -17.25 4.90 -1.06
CA MET A 116 -16.19 5.92 -1.04
C MET A 116 -16.27 6.90 0.12
N GLY A 117 -17.43 7.04 0.78
CA GLY A 117 -17.64 7.98 1.87
C GLY A 117 -17.18 9.39 1.49
N SER A 118 -16.27 9.96 2.29
CA SER A 118 -15.68 11.27 2.02
C SER A 118 -14.65 11.32 0.89
N GLY A 119 -14.45 10.24 0.11
CA GLY A 119 -13.65 10.22 -1.11
C GLY A 119 -12.13 10.22 -0.92
N SER A 120 -11.59 9.71 0.19
CA SER A 120 -10.14 9.63 0.40
C SER A 120 -9.42 8.84 -0.70
N THR A 121 -10.05 7.75 -1.19
CA THR A 121 -9.55 6.95 -2.31
C THR A 121 -9.51 7.76 -3.60
N GLY A 122 -10.56 8.54 -3.88
CA GLY A 122 -10.63 9.38 -5.07
C GLY A 122 -9.60 10.50 -5.07
N VAL A 123 -9.42 11.15 -3.91
CA VAL A 123 -8.35 12.15 -3.71
C VAL A 123 -6.98 11.54 -4.02
N ALA A 124 -6.69 10.36 -3.50
CA ALA A 124 -5.41 9.68 -3.73
C ALA A 124 -5.26 9.26 -5.19
N ALA A 125 -6.32 8.74 -5.82
CA ALA A 125 -6.30 8.29 -7.21
C ALA A 125 -5.98 9.43 -8.16
N VAL A 126 -6.66 10.57 -8.03
CA VAL A 126 -6.45 11.76 -8.88
C VAL A 126 -5.05 12.34 -8.68
N LYS A 127 -4.58 12.48 -7.44
CA LYS A 127 -3.20 12.92 -7.15
C LYS A 127 -2.12 12.05 -7.82
N LEU A 128 -2.44 10.81 -8.08
CA LEU A 128 -1.52 9.82 -8.63
C LEU A 128 -1.77 9.52 -10.11
N ASN A 129 -2.51 10.38 -10.82
CA ASN A 129 -2.87 10.23 -12.22
C ASN A 129 -3.61 8.91 -12.54
N ARG A 130 -4.48 8.45 -11.62
CA ARG A 130 -5.40 7.35 -11.86
C ARG A 130 -6.80 7.89 -12.14
N LYS A 131 -7.56 7.19 -12.98
CA LYS A 131 -9.00 7.43 -13.13
C LYS A 131 -9.71 6.94 -11.88
N PHE A 132 -10.81 7.60 -11.51
CA PHE A 132 -11.55 7.21 -10.31
C PHE A 132 -13.04 7.03 -10.62
N ILE A 133 -13.59 5.96 -10.07
CA ILE A 133 -15.04 5.71 -10.01
C ILE A 133 -15.39 5.50 -8.54
N GLY A 134 -16.19 6.40 -8.00
CA GLY A 134 -16.67 6.33 -6.62
C GLY A 134 -18.18 6.11 -6.58
N ILE A 135 -18.62 5.27 -5.65
CA ILE A 135 -20.03 4.99 -5.39
C ILE A 135 -20.29 5.16 -3.90
N ASP A 136 -21.38 5.81 -3.55
CA ASP A 136 -21.91 5.87 -2.19
C ASP A 136 -23.43 5.96 -2.21
N THR A 137 -24.07 5.49 -1.17
CA THR A 137 -25.55 5.58 -1.02
C THR A 137 -25.99 6.90 -0.45
N ASP A 138 -25.08 7.65 0.21
CA ASP A 138 -25.36 8.94 0.82
C ASP A 138 -24.97 10.07 -0.13
N ALA A 139 -25.97 10.80 -0.61
CA ALA A 139 -25.78 11.91 -1.56
C ALA A 139 -24.90 13.05 -0.99
N GLU A 140 -24.92 13.27 0.32
CA GLU A 140 -24.07 14.27 0.97
C GLU A 140 -22.60 13.87 0.93
N TYR A 141 -22.28 12.59 1.18
CA TYR A 141 -20.91 12.10 1.02
C TYR A 141 -20.45 12.10 -0.44
N VAL A 142 -21.35 11.83 -1.39
CA VAL A 142 -21.03 12.00 -2.82
C VAL A 142 -20.63 13.44 -3.11
N ARG A 143 -21.39 14.43 -2.63
CA ARG A 143 -21.08 15.86 -2.80
C ARG A 143 -19.74 16.23 -2.15
N ILE A 144 -19.53 15.84 -0.88
CA ILE A 144 -18.26 16.08 -0.17
C ILE A 144 -17.07 15.49 -0.90
N SER A 145 -17.21 14.28 -1.40
CA SER A 145 -16.12 13.59 -2.13
C SER A 145 -15.80 14.31 -3.44
N GLN A 146 -16.81 14.77 -4.19
CA GLN A 146 -16.64 15.54 -5.41
C GLN A 146 -15.91 16.86 -5.15
N ASP A 147 -16.32 17.61 -4.15
CA ASP A 147 -15.68 18.88 -3.77
C ASP A 147 -14.20 18.67 -3.40
N ARG A 148 -13.90 17.62 -2.63
CA ARG A 148 -12.52 17.27 -2.24
C ARG A 148 -11.66 16.85 -3.42
N ILE A 149 -12.20 16.08 -4.34
CA ILE A 149 -11.47 15.62 -5.53
C ILE A 149 -11.23 16.79 -6.49
N GLN A 150 -12.23 17.64 -6.74
CA GLN A 150 -12.10 18.79 -7.61
C GLN A 150 -11.15 19.87 -7.06
N SER A 151 -10.94 19.94 -5.75
CA SER A 151 -9.99 20.87 -5.12
C SER A 151 -8.52 20.49 -5.34
N ILE A 152 -8.23 19.33 -5.91
CA ILE A 152 -6.85 18.88 -6.17
C ILE A 152 -6.31 19.62 -7.40
N PRO A 153 -5.16 20.31 -7.28
CA PRO A 153 -4.52 20.90 -8.45
C PRO A 153 -4.15 19.79 -9.45
N ILE A 154 -4.66 19.91 -10.67
CA ILE A 154 -4.24 19.03 -11.77
C ILE A 154 -2.89 19.56 -12.26
N ASP A 155 -1.86 18.75 -12.16
CA ASP A 155 -0.56 19.05 -12.74
C ASP A 155 -0.66 18.85 -14.26
N ILE A 156 -0.85 19.97 -14.98
CA ILE A 156 -0.97 19.98 -16.46
C ILE A 156 0.40 19.89 -17.16
N THR A 157 1.50 19.74 -16.43
CA THR A 157 2.85 19.69 -17.04
C THR A 157 3.16 18.34 -17.70
N ASN A 158 2.29 17.34 -17.57
CA ASN A 158 2.46 16.00 -18.12
C ASN A 158 1.38 15.61 -19.15
N LEU A 159 0.72 16.59 -19.78
CA LEU A 159 -0.23 16.38 -20.88
C LEU A 159 0.46 16.51 -22.24
#